data_1702943621b0c2b7e0576f1af95534ac
#
_entry.id   1702943621b0c2b7e0576f1af95534ac
#
_cell.length_a   1.000
_cell.length_b   1.000
_cell.length_c   1.000
_cell.angle_alpha   90.00
_cell.angle_beta   90.00
_cell.angle_gamma   90.00
#
_symmetry.space_group_name_H-M   'P 1'
#
loop_
_entity.id
_entity.type
_entity.pdbx_description
1 polymer ?
#
loop_
_entity_poly.entity_id
_entity_poly.type
_entity_poly.pdbx_seq_one_letter_code
_entity_poly.pdbx_strand_id
1 'polypeptide(L)'
;LEALRAGKVAAVLLAGGQGTRLGFDKPKGMFNIGVSRELYIFECLISNLMDVVKQTGTWIPLYIMTSEKNHDDTVKFFEKMGYFGYNSEFVRFFIQDMAPSVDFSGKIYMEDKGRISMSPNGNGGWFSSLLRAGLMEDIKEKGVEWLNVFAVDNVLQRIADPLFIGAVIESGMQSGSKVVSKADPDERVGVLCLEDGMPSIVEYYEMTDEMRTLRDENGDLSYRFGVILNYLFNVEKLLEISGKKLPVHIVDKKIPYMNENGEMISPEKPNGHKFETLVLDMVHMQDS
;
A
#
# COMPACT_ATOMS: atom_id res chain seq x y z
N LEU A 1 -15.69 -2.16 -17.74
CA LEU A 1 -16.56 -0.97 -17.57
C LEU A 1 -17.86 -1.29 -16.83
N GLU A 2 -18.50 -2.42 -17.06
CA GLU A 2 -19.78 -2.80 -16.42
C GLU A 2 -19.70 -2.81 -14.91
N ALA A 3 -18.70 -3.48 -14.34
CA ALA A 3 -18.49 -3.52 -12.88
C ALA A 3 -18.31 -2.12 -12.26
N LEU A 4 -17.61 -1.22 -12.95
CA LEU A 4 -17.42 0.16 -12.51
C LEU A 4 -18.72 0.96 -12.60
N ARG A 5 -19.48 0.83 -13.69
CA ARG A 5 -20.79 1.48 -13.85
C ARG A 5 -21.83 0.98 -12.85
N ALA A 6 -21.74 -0.30 -12.48
CA ALA A 6 -22.58 -0.91 -11.47
C ALA A 6 -22.19 -0.57 -10.02
N GLY A 7 -21.13 0.25 -9.81
CA GLY A 7 -20.65 0.61 -8.47
C GLY A 7 -19.98 -0.52 -7.70
N LYS A 8 -19.56 -1.59 -8.37
CA LYS A 8 -18.99 -2.79 -7.74
C LYS A 8 -17.50 -2.67 -7.38
N VAL A 9 -16.86 -1.55 -7.68
CA VAL A 9 -15.43 -1.35 -7.48
C VAL A 9 -15.20 -0.16 -6.56
N ALA A 10 -14.32 -0.32 -5.58
CA ALA A 10 -13.78 0.77 -4.78
C ALA A 10 -12.26 0.84 -4.88
N ALA A 11 -11.73 2.00 -4.55
CA ALA A 11 -10.29 2.30 -4.53
C ALA A 11 -9.79 2.37 -3.08
N VAL A 12 -8.64 1.77 -2.79
CA VAL A 12 -7.97 1.82 -1.48
C VAL A 12 -6.59 2.40 -1.66
N LEU A 13 -6.37 3.61 -1.16
CA LEU A 13 -5.09 4.31 -1.20
C LEU A 13 -4.29 4.05 0.07
N LEU A 14 -3.11 3.44 -0.05
CA LEU A 14 -2.17 3.24 1.05
C LEU A 14 -1.27 4.49 1.18
N ALA A 15 -1.56 5.35 2.16
CA ALA A 15 -0.93 6.66 2.35
C ALA A 15 -0.39 6.89 3.77
N GLY A 16 -0.03 5.82 4.50
CA GLY A 16 0.53 5.91 5.86
C GLY A 16 1.96 6.46 5.93
N GLY A 17 2.64 6.63 4.80
CA GLY A 17 4.05 7.06 4.72
C GLY A 17 4.26 8.56 4.86
N GLN A 18 5.40 8.94 5.50
CA GLN A 18 5.92 10.31 5.55
C GLN A 18 6.83 10.60 4.35
N GLY A 19 6.95 11.88 4.01
CA GLY A 19 7.81 12.36 2.92
C GLY A 19 9.31 12.46 3.25
N THR A 20 9.78 11.86 4.33
CA THR A 20 11.16 12.04 4.84
C THR A 20 12.24 11.73 3.82
N ARG A 21 12.05 10.73 2.95
CA ARG A 21 12.98 10.43 1.84
C ARG A 21 13.02 11.51 0.78
N LEU A 22 12.01 12.38 0.73
CA LEU A 22 11.91 13.54 -0.17
C LEU A 22 12.38 14.83 0.51
N GLY A 23 12.94 14.74 1.74
CA GLY A 23 13.27 15.92 2.54
C GLY A 23 12.05 16.70 3.03
N PHE A 24 10.90 16.03 3.20
CA PHE A 24 9.62 16.65 3.51
C PHE A 24 9.00 16.02 4.78
N ASP A 25 8.76 16.82 5.82
CA ASP A 25 8.32 16.35 7.13
C ASP A 25 6.78 16.21 7.28
N LYS A 26 6.07 16.16 6.15
CA LYS A 26 4.62 16.01 6.07
C LYS A 26 4.25 14.69 5.39
N PRO A 27 2.95 14.30 5.37
CA PRO A 27 2.48 13.16 4.60
C PRO A 27 2.97 13.22 3.15
N LYS A 28 3.47 12.10 2.63
CA LYS A 28 4.07 12.03 1.28
C LYS A 28 3.12 12.56 0.19
N GLY A 29 1.83 12.27 0.28
CA GLY A 29 0.83 12.74 -0.69
C GLY A 29 0.64 14.25 -0.76
N MET A 30 1.09 14.99 0.27
CA MET A 30 1.10 16.45 0.31
C MET A 30 2.32 17.06 -0.38
N PHE A 31 3.28 16.26 -0.85
CA PHE A 31 4.48 16.76 -1.51
C PHE A 31 4.11 17.40 -2.86
N ASN A 32 4.59 18.63 -3.06
CA ASN A 32 4.39 19.37 -4.31
C ASN A 32 5.42 18.92 -5.34
N ILE A 33 4.95 18.33 -6.44
CA ILE A 33 5.76 17.88 -7.58
C ILE A 33 5.63 18.81 -8.79
N GLY A 34 4.88 19.88 -8.65
CA GLY A 34 4.64 20.81 -9.74
C GLY A 34 5.85 21.68 -10.05
N VAL A 35 6.05 21.98 -11.33
CA VAL A 35 7.13 22.84 -11.82
C VAL A 35 6.60 24.23 -12.15
N SER A 36 5.49 24.31 -12.88
CA SER A 36 4.89 25.60 -13.34
C SER A 36 3.71 26.05 -12.48
N ARG A 37 3.12 25.16 -11.70
CA ARG A 37 2.08 25.41 -10.71
C ARG A 37 2.23 24.46 -9.54
N GLU A 38 1.55 24.74 -8.43
CA GLU A 38 1.41 23.74 -7.39
C GLU A 38 0.64 22.52 -7.92
N LEU A 39 1.20 21.34 -7.69
CA LEU A 39 0.62 20.06 -8.07
C LEU A 39 1.05 19.03 -7.03
N TYR A 40 0.11 18.56 -6.25
CA TYR A 40 0.37 17.62 -5.16
C TYR A 40 0.21 16.18 -5.60
N ILE A 41 0.94 15.26 -4.97
CA ILE A 41 0.82 13.82 -5.25
C ILE A 41 -0.64 13.36 -5.09
N PHE A 42 -1.32 13.74 -4.00
CA PHE A 42 -2.75 13.44 -3.82
C PHE A 42 -3.60 13.98 -4.97
N GLU A 43 -3.35 15.21 -5.42
CA GLU A 43 -4.09 15.80 -6.55
C GLU A 43 -3.96 14.95 -7.82
N CYS A 44 -2.75 14.46 -8.13
CA CYS A 44 -2.52 13.59 -9.28
C CYS A 44 -3.33 12.28 -9.18
N LEU A 45 -3.29 11.64 -8.01
CA LEU A 45 -4.00 10.38 -7.78
C LEU A 45 -5.52 10.57 -7.87
N ILE A 46 -6.04 11.64 -7.25
CA ILE A 46 -7.47 11.95 -7.31
C ILE A 46 -7.91 12.29 -8.74
N SER A 47 -7.10 13.07 -9.48
CA SER A 47 -7.39 13.39 -10.89
C SER A 47 -7.45 12.13 -11.75
N ASN A 48 -6.55 11.18 -11.52
CA ASN A 48 -6.53 9.90 -12.22
C ASN A 48 -7.82 9.09 -11.95
N LEU A 49 -8.27 9.04 -10.69
CA LEU A 49 -9.51 8.37 -10.32
C LEU A 49 -10.74 9.12 -10.88
N MET A 50 -10.71 10.47 -10.89
CA MET A 50 -11.77 11.30 -11.45
C MET A 50 -12.01 11.06 -12.94
N ASP A 51 -10.93 10.75 -13.70
CA ASP A 51 -11.09 10.42 -15.13
C ASP A 51 -11.90 9.14 -15.33
N VAL A 52 -11.76 8.15 -14.45
CA VAL A 52 -12.59 6.94 -14.48
C VAL A 52 -14.03 7.25 -14.08
N VAL A 53 -14.25 8.10 -13.06
CA VAL A 53 -15.58 8.57 -12.67
C VAL A 53 -16.28 9.26 -13.85
N LYS A 54 -15.59 10.15 -14.56
CA LYS A 54 -16.13 10.82 -15.76
C LYS A 54 -16.49 9.83 -16.88
N GLN A 55 -15.65 8.82 -17.08
CA GLN A 55 -15.85 7.80 -18.11
C GLN A 55 -17.04 6.86 -17.80
N THR A 56 -17.24 6.57 -16.52
CA THR A 56 -18.29 5.61 -16.08
C THR A 56 -19.61 6.27 -15.71
N GLY A 57 -19.57 7.54 -15.30
CA GLY A 57 -20.70 8.27 -14.71
C GLY A 57 -21.03 7.86 -13.28
N THR A 58 -20.14 7.05 -12.63
CA THR A 58 -20.36 6.49 -11.29
C THR A 58 -19.24 6.88 -10.36
N TRP A 59 -19.57 7.40 -9.18
CA TRP A 59 -18.59 7.69 -8.15
C TRP A 59 -17.97 6.39 -7.58
N ILE A 60 -16.66 6.35 -7.49
CA ILE A 60 -15.92 5.20 -6.95
C ILE A 60 -15.62 5.48 -5.48
N PRO A 61 -16.08 4.66 -4.52
CA PRO A 61 -15.70 4.82 -3.13
C PRO A 61 -14.19 4.79 -2.96
N LEU A 62 -13.63 5.75 -2.22
CA LEU A 62 -12.20 5.89 -1.96
C LEU A 62 -11.92 5.77 -0.47
N TYR A 63 -11.18 4.75 -0.09
CA TYR A 63 -10.74 4.49 1.27
C TYR A 63 -9.26 4.84 1.39
N ILE A 64 -8.90 5.77 2.28
CA ILE A 64 -7.52 6.27 2.41
C ILE A 64 -6.94 5.78 3.73
N MET A 65 -5.99 4.86 3.66
CA MET A 65 -5.22 4.41 4.81
C MET A 65 -4.15 5.44 5.17
N THR A 66 -4.18 5.90 6.39
CA THR A 66 -3.20 6.81 6.98
C THR A 66 -2.46 6.14 8.13
N SER A 67 -1.53 6.82 8.77
CA SER A 67 -0.91 6.41 10.04
C SER A 67 -1.29 7.38 11.15
N GLU A 68 -1.10 6.99 12.41
CA GLU A 68 -1.32 7.88 13.56
C GLU A 68 -0.59 9.23 13.40
N LYS A 69 0.63 9.18 12.82
CA LYS A 69 1.47 10.38 12.64
C LYS A 69 0.99 11.34 11.56
N ASN A 70 0.24 10.85 10.56
CA ASN A 70 -0.12 11.66 9.40
C ASN A 70 -1.61 11.79 9.14
N HIS A 71 -2.45 11.16 9.97
CA HIS A 71 -3.90 11.15 9.80
C HIS A 71 -4.49 12.57 9.77
N ASP A 72 -4.28 13.32 10.82
CA ASP A 72 -4.86 14.66 10.97
C ASP A 72 -4.38 15.63 9.88
N ASP A 73 -3.09 15.60 9.56
CA ASP A 73 -2.53 16.42 8.48
C ASP A 73 -3.14 16.04 7.13
N THR A 74 -3.32 14.73 6.86
CA THR A 74 -3.92 14.24 5.62
C THR A 74 -5.38 14.66 5.49
N VAL A 75 -6.19 14.43 6.53
CA VAL A 75 -7.62 14.80 6.54
C VAL A 75 -7.80 16.29 6.33
N LYS A 76 -7.12 17.12 7.14
CA LYS A 76 -7.17 18.59 7.03
C LYS A 76 -6.70 19.09 5.66
N PHE A 77 -5.75 18.40 5.05
CA PHE A 77 -5.28 18.75 3.71
C PHE A 77 -6.34 18.47 2.64
N PHE A 78 -7.00 17.31 2.68
CA PHE A 78 -8.10 17.01 1.79
C PHE A 78 -9.24 18.01 1.95
N GLU A 79 -9.63 18.35 3.18
CA GLU A 79 -10.66 19.36 3.45
C GLU A 79 -10.26 20.73 2.89
N LYS A 80 -9.03 21.19 3.17
CA LYS A 80 -8.48 22.46 2.67
C LYS A 80 -8.48 22.54 1.15
N MET A 81 -8.18 21.43 0.49
CA MET A 81 -8.11 21.34 -0.98
C MET A 81 -9.46 21.00 -1.62
N GLY A 82 -10.57 21.00 -0.84
CA GLY A 82 -11.90 20.65 -1.35
C GLY A 82 -11.94 19.26 -1.97
N TYR A 83 -11.23 18.30 -1.35
CA TYR A 83 -11.08 16.93 -1.85
C TYR A 83 -10.57 16.87 -3.31
N PHE A 84 -9.89 17.90 -3.79
CA PHE A 84 -9.44 18.05 -5.18
C PHE A 84 -10.58 17.91 -6.20
N GLY A 85 -11.80 18.33 -5.81
CA GLY A 85 -13.02 18.22 -6.62
C GLY A 85 -13.69 16.85 -6.60
N TYR A 86 -13.16 15.89 -5.83
CA TYR A 86 -13.84 14.62 -5.61
C TYR A 86 -15.01 14.76 -4.65
N ASN A 87 -16.08 13.93 -4.82
CA ASN A 87 -17.21 13.95 -3.89
C ASN A 87 -16.80 13.38 -2.52
N SER A 88 -16.79 14.24 -1.49
CA SER A 88 -16.37 13.89 -0.14
C SER A 88 -17.24 12.80 0.52
N GLU A 89 -18.50 12.62 0.09
CA GLU A 89 -19.37 11.54 0.57
C GLU A 89 -18.85 10.15 0.22
N PHE A 90 -18.01 10.06 -0.81
CA PHE A 90 -17.35 8.83 -1.26
C PHE A 90 -15.93 8.64 -0.72
N VAL A 91 -15.45 9.54 0.15
CA VAL A 91 -14.11 9.44 0.74
C VAL A 91 -14.19 9.04 2.20
N ARG A 92 -13.42 8.04 2.60
CA ARG A 92 -13.27 7.59 3.99
C ARG A 92 -11.79 7.48 4.34
N PHE A 93 -11.45 7.85 5.56
CA PHE A 93 -10.09 7.71 6.09
C PHE A 93 -10.08 6.66 7.21
N PHE A 94 -8.99 5.89 7.29
CA PHE A 94 -8.76 4.97 8.38
C PHE A 94 -7.27 4.90 8.72
N ILE A 95 -6.97 4.52 9.96
CA ILE A 95 -5.59 4.48 10.46
C ILE A 95 -5.08 3.04 10.39
N GLN A 96 -3.88 2.86 9.84
CA GLN A 96 -3.20 1.57 9.80
C GLN A 96 -2.79 1.12 11.21
N ASP A 97 -2.65 -0.19 11.37
CA ASP A 97 -2.16 -0.78 12.60
C ASP A 97 -0.69 -0.48 12.84
N MET A 98 -0.36 -0.47 14.12
CA MET A 98 0.99 -0.24 14.62
C MET A 98 1.50 -1.49 15.32
N ALA A 99 2.81 -1.72 15.23
CA ALA A 99 3.51 -2.77 15.96
C ALA A 99 4.63 -2.17 16.81
N PRO A 100 4.96 -2.77 17.98
CA PRO A 100 6.06 -2.30 18.79
C PRO A 100 7.39 -2.51 18.08
N SER A 101 8.31 -1.56 18.25
CA SER A 101 9.69 -1.71 17.80
C SER A 101 10.55 -2.30 18.92
N VAL A 102 11.50 -3.17 18.57
CA VAL A 102 12.36 -3.85 19.53
C VAL A 102 13.84 -3.68 19.20
N ASP A 103 14.69 -3.83 20.19
CA ASP A 103 16.14 -3.96 19.96
C ASP A 103 16.48 -5.36 19.40
N PHE A 104 17.76 -5.59 19.07
CA PHE A 104 18.23 -6.89 18.54
C PHE A 104 18.12 -8.05 19.54
N SER A 105 17.86 -7.78 20.82
CA SER A 105 17.58 -8.79 21.84
C SER A 105 16.10 -9.09 22.02
N GLY A 106 15.22 -8.32 21.35
CA GLY A 106 13.76 -8.42 21.46
C GLY A 106 13.16 -7.54 22.57
N LYS A 107 13.95 -6.70 23.24
CA LYS A 107 13.42 -5.75 24.25
C LYS A 107 12.73 -4.59 23.55
N ILE A 108 11.49 -4.28 23.99
CA ILE A 108 10.69 -3.20 23.43
C ILE A 108 11.35 -1.85 23.71
N TYR A 109 11.45 -1.02 22.67
CA TYR A 109 11.90 0.36 22.80
C TYR A 109 10.81 1.27 23.37
N MET A 110 11.22 2.26 24.14
CA MET A 110 10.37 3.36 24.62
C MET A 110 10.60 4.59 23.75
N GLU A 111 9.53 5.31 23.40
CA GLU A 111 9.65 6.61 22.73
C GLU A 111 9.41 7.79 23.68
N ASP A 112 8.84 7.53 24.86
CA ASP A 112 8.67 8.50 25.96
C ASP A 112 8.42 7.74 27.26
N LYS A 113 8.38 8.45 28.40
CA LYS A 113 8.03 7.89 29.71
C LYS A 113 6.60 7.32 29.66
N GLY A 114 6.49 5.99 29.84
CA GLY A 114 5.21 5.30 29.78
C GLY A 114 4.64 5.07 28.38
N ARG A 115 5.40 5.39 27.30
CA ARG A 115 4.96 5.19 25.92
C ARG A 115 5.98 4.34 25.14
N ILE A 116 5.53 3.21 24.65
CA ILE A 116 6.35 2.30 23.83
C ILE A 116 6.55 2.87 22.42
N SER A 117 7.72 2.60 21.84
CA SER A 117 8.01 2.95 20.45
C SER A 117 7.21 2.06 19.51
N MET A 118 6.27 2.68 18.80
CA MET A 118 5.41 2.03 17.82
C MET A 118 5.81 2.42 16.40
N SER A 119 5.67 1.49 15.48
CA SER A 119 5.86 1.74 14.05
C SER A 119 4.72 1.11 13.25
N PRO A 120 4.41 1.63 12.05
CA PRO A 120 3.51 0.95 11.14
C PRO A 120 3.94 -0.51 10.95
N ASN A 121 2.96 -1.43 11.02
CA ASN A 121 3.20 -2.86 10.86
C ASN A 121 3.27 -3.31 9.38
N GLY A 122 3.68 -2.41 8.48
CA GLY A 122 3.68 -2.63 7.05
C GLY A 122 2.34 -2.35 6.39
N ASN A 123 2.27 -2.55 5.10
CA ASN A 123 1.06 -2.29 4.32
C ASN A 123 0.12 -3.51 4.22
N GLY A 124 0.53 -4.70 4.64
CA GLY A 124 -0.30 -5.91 4.61
C GLY A 124 -1.48 -5.87 5.57
N GLY A 125 -1.36 -5.12 6.67
CA GLY A 125 -2.44 -4.93 7.64
C GLY A 125 -3.57 -4.00 7.18
N TRP A 126 -3.56 -3.52 5.92
CA TRP A 126 -4.56 -2.56 5.43
C TRP A 126 -6.00 -3.06 5.56
N PHE A 127 -6.24 -4.33 5.24
CA PHE A 127 -7.60 -4.88 5.27
C PHE A 127 -8.09 -5.08 6.69
N SER A 128 -7.25 -5.60 7.60
CA SER A 128 -7.60 -5.72 9.02
C SER A 128 -7.85 -4.36 9.67
N SER A 129 -7.09 -3.33 9.30
CA SER A 129 -7.30 -1.95 9.76
C SER A 129 -8.61 -1.37 9.24
N LEU A 130 -8.95 -1.63 7.97
CA LEU A 130 -10.22 -1.24 7.35
C LEU A 130 -11.41 -1.90 8.06
N LEU A 131 -11.32 -3.22 8.35
CA LEU A 131 -12.34 -3.95 9.09
C LEU A 131 -12.53 -3.37 10.50
N ARG A 132 -11.44 -3.07 11.20
CA ARG A 132 -11.46 -2.53 12.55
C ARG A 132 -12.02 -1.11 12.61
N ALA A 133 -11.85 -0.33 11.54
CA ALA A 133 -12.48 0.97 11.36
C ALA A 133 -13.99 0.89 11.06
N GLY A 134 -14.57 -0.32 10.96
CA GLY A 134 -15.99 -0.52 10.66
C GLY A 134 -16.39 -0.23 9.21
N LEU A 135 -15.42 -0.04 8.31
CA LEU A 135 -15.69 0.36 6.91
C LEU A 135 -16.23 -0.78 6.04
N MET A 136 -16.24 -2.01 6.54
CA MET A 136 -16.82 -3.14 5.82
C MET A 136 -18.34 -2.98 5.62
N GLU A 137 -19.02 -2.32 6.55
CA GLU A 137 -20.46 -2.01 6.40
C GLU A 137 -20.70 -1.05 5.23
N ASP A 138 -19.90 0.03 5.17
CA ASP A 138 -19.97 1.01 4.05
C ASP A 138 -19.68 0.34 2.68
N ILE A 139 -18.74 -0.61 2.64
CA ILE A 139 -18.43 -1.42 1.44
C ILE A 139 -19.63 -2.27 1.02
N LYS A 140 -20.27 -2.95 1.98
CA LYS A 140 -21.45 -3.81 1.72
C LYS A 140 -22.66 -3.01 1.30
N GLU A 141 -22.96 -1.91 1.99
CA GLU A 141 -24.08 -1.01 1.67
C GLU A 141 -23.97 -0.44 0.25
N LYS A 142 -22.74 -0.15 -0.20
CA LYS A 142 -22.46 0.31 -1.57
C LYS A 142 -22.41 -0.80 -2.62
N GLY A 143 -22.54 -2.07 -2.21
CA GLY A 143 -22.51 -3.21 -3.13
C GLY A 143 -21.14 -3.44 -3.79
N VAL A 144 -20.05 -3.02 -3.14
CA VAL A 144 -18.68 -3.17 -3.65
C VAL A 144 -18.26 -4.64 -3.56
N GLU A 145 -17.79 -5.18 -4.66
CA GLU A 145 -17.30 -6.56 -4.79
C GLU A 145 -15.77 -6.62 -4.97
N TRP A 146 -15.15 -5.53 -5.42
CA TRP A 146 -13.74 -5.48 -5.76
C TRP A 146 -13.05 -4.25 -5.17
N LEU A 147 -11.87 -4.44 -4.60
CA LEU A 147 -11.03 -3.37 -4.05
C LEU A 147 -9.75 -3.24 -4.88
N ASN A 148 -9.58 -2.10 -5.55
CA ASN A 148 -8.32 -1.75 -6.19
C ASN A 148 -7.42 -1.06 -5.17
N VAL A 149 -6.37 -1.76 -4.73
CA VAL A 149 -5.43 -1.31 -3.69
C VAL A 149 -4.16 -0.78 -4.33
N PHE A 150 -3.74 0.42 -3.97
CA PHE A 150 -2.56 1.08 -4.57
C PHE A 150 -1.85 2.00 -3.58
N ALA A 151 -0.57 2.27 -3.85
CA ALA A 151 0.25 3.14 -2.99
C ALA A 151 0.30 4.58 -3.48
N VAL A 152 0.54 5.49 -2.53
CA VAL A 152 0.75 6.93 -2.78
C VAL A 152 2.03 7.23 -3.58
N ASP A 153 2.96 6.29 -3.68
CA ASP A 153 4.29 6.49 -4.24
C ASP A 153 4.32 6.62 -5.77
N ASN A 154 3.37 5.99 -6.46
CA ASN A 154 3.34 5.96 -7.92
C ASN A 154 2.21 6.85 -8.46
N VAL A 155 2.54 8.08 -8.83
CA VAL A 155 1.58 9.07 -9.36
C VAL A 155 1.15 8.78 -10.80
N LEU A 156 1.88 7.94 -11.53
CA LEU A 156 1.62 7.63 -12.94
C LEU A 156 0.74 6.38 -13.12
N GLN A 157 0.42 5.69 -12.04
CA GLN A 157 -0.40 4.48 -12.11
C GLN A 157 -1.84 4.80 -12.51
N ARG A 158 -2.46 3.93 -13.28
CA ARG A 158 -3.89 3.99 -13.57
C ARG A 158 -4.66 3.30 -12.45
N ILE A 159 -5.47 4.08 -11.72
CA ILE A 159 -6.30 3.65 -10.61
C ILE A 159 -7.67 3.25 -11.16
N ALA A 160 -8.28 2.19 -10.63
CA ALA A 160 -9.56 1.65 -11.09
C ALA A 160 -9.61 1.46 -12.62
N ASP A 161 -8.50 1.06 -13.20
CA ASP A 161 -8.32 0.88 -14.65
C ASP A 161 -9.33 -0.14 -15.19
N PRO A 162 -10.25 0.27 -16.09
CA PRO A 162 -11.26 -0.63 -16.61
C PRO A 162 -10.71 -1.86 -17.32
N LEU A 163 -9.54 -1.73 -17.96
CA LEU A 163 -8.90 -2.83 -18.67
C LEU A 163 -8.36 -3.88 -17.69
N PHE A 164 -7.66 -3.42 -16.65
CA PHE A 164 -7.11 -4.29 -15.61
C PHE A 164 -8.23 -5.00 -14.83
N ILE A 165 -9.25 -4.25 -14.39
CA ILE A 165 -10.39 -4.81 -13.67
C ILE A 165 -11.12 -5.83 -14.55
N GLY A 166 -11.35 -5.51 -15.83
CA GLY A 166 -11.99 -6.41 -16.77
C GLY A 166 -11.20 -7.69 -16.97
N ALA A 167 -9.87 -7.60 -17.12
CA ALA A 167 -9.01 -8.77 -17.30
C ALA A 167 -9.08 -9.73 -16.10
N VAL A 168 -9.03 -9.19 -14.87
CA VAL A 168 -9.12 -10.02 -13.65
C VAL A 168 -10.50 -10.67 -13.52
N ILE A 169 -11.58 -9.93 -13.74
CA ILE A 169 -12.96 -10.48 -13.64
C ILE A 169 -13.19 -11.56 -14.70
N GLU A 170 -12.80 -11.31 -15.95
CA GLU A 170 -12.96 -12.26 -17.08
C GLU A 170 -12.10 -13.52 -16.91
N SER A 171 -10.94 -13.43 -16.26
CA SER A 171 -10.10 -14.60 -15.97
C SER A 171 -10.69 -15.51 -14.89
N GLY A 172 -11.69 -15.04 -14.12
CA GLY A 172 -12.25 -15.75 -12.98
C GLY A 172 -11.32 -15.82 -11.77
N MET A 173 -10.21 -15.06 -11.77
CA MET A 173 -9.28 -15.02 -10.66
C MET A 173 -9.81 -14.20 -9.48
N GLN A 174 -9.33 -14.50 -8.30
CA GLN A 174 -9.76 -13.84 -7.04
C GLN A 174 -8.98 -12.56 -6.78
N SER A 175 -7.81 -12.43 -7.37
CA SER A 175 -6.97 -11.23 -7.30
C SER A 175 -6.20 -11.02 -8.61
N GLY A 176 -5.55 -9.87 -8.72
CA GLY A 176 -4.67 -9.55 -9.83
C GLY A 176 -3.66 -8.48 -9.44
N SER A 177 -2.50 -8.50 -10.08
CA SER A 177 -1.39 -7.58 -9.82
C SER A 177 -0.98 -6.86 -11.09
N LYS A 178 -0.82 -5.54 -11.05
CA LYS A 178 -0.13 -4.82 -12.11
C LYS A 178 1.37 -4.92 -11.92
N VAL A 179 2.06 -5.25 -13.00
CA VAL A 179 3.51 -5.36 -13.03
C VAL A 179 4.10 -4.51 -14.14
N VAL A 180 5.39 -4.21 -14.02
CA VAL A 180 6.20 -3.61 -15.07
C VAL A 180 7.38 -4.51 -15.37
N SER A 181 7.83 -4.54 -16.62
CA SER A 181 9.06 -5.26 -16.95
C SER A 181 10.26 -4.49 -16.40
N LYS A 182 11.10 -5.16 -15.61
CA LYS A 182 12.37 -4.59 -15.14
C LYS A 182 13.25 -4.26 -16.34
N ALA A 183 13.84 -3.09 -16.33
CA ALA A 183 14.83 -2.66 -17.32
C ALA A 183 16.24 -3.15 -16.97
N ASP A 184 16.52 -3.32 -15.66
CA ASP A 184 17.84 -3.67 -15.14
C ASP A 184 17.72 -4.74 -14.03
N PRO A 185 18.64 -5.73 -13.97
CA PRO A 185 18.68 -6.73 -12.89
C PRO A 185 18.71 -6.12 -11.48
N ASP A 186 19.35 -4.95 -11.32
CA ASP A 186 19.56 -4.29 -10.04
C ASP A 186 18.43 -3.33 -9.63
N GLU A 187 17.34 -3.25 -10.41
CA GLU A 187 16.15 -2.50 -10.00
C GLU A 187 15.60 -3.01 -8.67
N ARG A 188 15.44 -2.09 -7.72
CA ARG A 188 14.99 -2.38 -6.35
C ARG A 188 13.47 -2.43 -6.27
N VAL A 189 12.90 -3.47 -6.84
CA VAL A 189 11.47 -3.75 -6.87
C VAL A 189 11.23 -5.22 -6.58
N GLY A 190 10.19 -5.55 -5.81
CA GLY A 190 9.74 -6.91 -5.63
C GLY A 190 9.29 -7.50 -6.97
N VAL A 191 9.50 -8.78 -7.19
CA VAL A 191 9.17 -9.45 -8.46
C VAL A 191 8.11 -10.51 -8.26
N LEU A 192 7.13 -10.53 -9.16
CA LEU A 192 6.14 -11.58 -9.23
C LEU A 192 6.77 -12.85 -9.83
N CYS A 193 6.57 -13.96 -9.16
CA CYS A 193 7.06 -15.27 -9.57
C CYS A 193 6.05 -16.37 -9.19
N LEU A 194 6.39 -17.61 -9.48
CA LEU A 194 5.69 -18.79 -8.97
C LEU A 194 6.56 -19.48 -7.92
N GLU A 195 5.99 -19.74 -6.76
CA GLU A 195 6.57 -20.52 -5.68
C GLU A 195 5.68 -21.73 -5.46
N ASP A 196 6.21 -22.92 -5.67
CA ASP A 196 5.46 -24.18 -5.64
C ASP A 196 4.18 -24.17 -6.51
N GLY A 197 4.23 -23.43 -7.63
CA GLY A 197 3.11 -23.31 -8.57
C GLY A 197 2.05 -22.26 -8.19
N MET A 198 2.22 -21.57 -7.07
CA MET A 198 1.35 -20.50 -6.63
C MET A 198 1.99 -19.12 -6.89
N PRO A 199 1.19 -18.10 -7.24
CA PRO A 199 1.70 -16.74 -7.36
C PRO A 199 2.35 -16.27 -6.07
N SER A 200 3.57 -15.77 -6.16
CA SER A 200 4.33 -15.24 -5.03
C SER A 200 5.10 -14.00 -5.45
N ILE A 201 5.54 -13.21 -4.49
CA ILE A 201 6.37 -12.03 -4.75
C ILE A 201 7.60 -12.13 -3.86
N VAL A 202 8.78 -12.11 -4.49
CA VAL A 202 10.07 -12.07 -3.82
C VAL A 202 10.57 -10.63 -3.80
N GLU A 203 10.84 -10.13 -2.61
CA GLU A 203 11.37 -8.78 -2.45
C GLU A 203 12.82 -8.68 -2.94
N TYR A 204 13.22 -7.52 -3.47
CA TYR A 204 14.54 -7.32 -4.08
C TYR A 204 15.71 -7.64 -3.14
N TYR A 205 15.53 -7.50 -1.83
CA TYR A 205 16.56 -7.82 -0.82
C TYR A 205 16.59 -9.31 -0.43
N GLU A 206 15.61 -10.10 -0.85
CA GLU A 206 15.54 -11.54 -0.66
C GLU A 206 16.09 -12.29 -1.90
N MET A 207 16.20 -11.60 -3.04
CA MET A 207 16.72 -12.19 -4.28
C MET A 207 18.22 -12.47 -4.19
N THR A 208 18.61 -13.70 -4.54
CA THR A 208 20.04 -14.05 -4.71
C THR A 208 20.61 -13.39 -5.98
N ASP A 209 21.95 -13.33 -6.08
CA ASP A 209 22.61 -12.82 -7.29
C ASP A 209 22.26 -13.64 -8.53
N GLU A 210 22.12 -14.97 -8.36
CA GLU A 210 21.69 -15.88 -9.42
C GLU A 210 20.26 -15.54 -9.90
N MET A 211 19.29 -15.37 -8.99
CA MET A 211 17.92 -15.01 -9.35
C MET A 211 17.85 -13.67 -10.07
N ARG A 212 18.64 -12.68 -9.63
CA ARG A 212 18.62 -11.35 -10.26
C ARG A 212 19.08 -11.35 -11.70
N THR A 213 20.07 -12.20 -12.04
CA THR A 213 20.71 -12.23 -13.35
C THR A 213 20.24 -13.36 -14.26
N LEU A 214 19.45 -14.30 -13.74
CA LEU A 214 18.92 -15.44 -14.50
C LEU A 214 18.11 -14.96 -15.70
N ARG A 215 18.37 -15.58 -16.86
CA ARG A 215 17.67 -15.25 -18.11
C ARG A 215 16.96 -16.47 -18.66
N ASP A 216 15.83 -16.23 -19.29
CA ASP A 216 15.07 -17.23 -20.03
C ASP A 216 15.70 -17.53 -21.41
N GLU A 217 15.11 -18.46 -22.14
CA GLU A 217 15.55 -18.88 -23.49
C GLU A 217 15.52 -17.75 -24.54
N ASN A 218 14.77 -16.67 -24.29
CA ASN A 218 14.70 -15.48 -25.15
C ASN A 218 15.74 -14.43 -24.78
N GLY A 219 16.50 -14.63 -23.70
CA GLY A 219 17.48 -13.70 -23.16
C GLY A 219 16.89 -12.63 -22.25
N ASP A 220 15.59 -12.67 -21.96
CA ASP A 220 14.93 -11.78 -21.01
C ASP A 220 15.23 -12.22 -19.56
N LEU A 221 15.14 -11.28 -18.59
CA LEU A 221 15.25 -11.65 -17.18
C LEU A 221 14.11 -12.60 -16.79
N SER A 222 14.44 -13.75 -16.19
CA SER A 222 13.44 -14.69 -15.70
C SER A 222 12.55 -14.08 -14.62
N TYR A 223 13.13 -13.27 -13.74
CA TYR A 223 12.44 -12.51 -12.70
C TYR A 223 12.23 -11.04 -13.12
N ARG A 224 11.50 -10.84 -14.24
CA ARG A 224 11.32 -9.51 -14.85
C ARG A 224 10.10 -8.75 -14.42
N PHE A 225 9.08 -9.40 -13.84
CA PHE A 225 7.81 -8.77 -13.54
C PHE A 225 7.86 -8.04 -12.19
N GLY A 226 8.33 -6.79 -12.21
CA GLY A 226 8.37 -5.92 -11.04
C GLY A 226 6.98 -5.46 -10.62
N VAL A 227 6.63 -5.65 -9.35
CA VAL A 227 5.34 -5.22 -8.79
C VAL A 227 5.36 -3.73 -8.47
N ILE A 228 4.27 -3.03 -8.78
CA ILE A 228 4.16 -1.56 -8.61
C ILE A 228 3.17 -1.17 -7.51
N LEU A 229 2.80 -2.12 -6.66
CA LEU A 229 1.80 -1.96 -5.61
C LEU A 229 0.48 -1.39 -6.17
N ASN A 230 -0.08 -2.10 -7.15
CA ASN A 230 -1.42 -1.86 -7.68
C ASN A 230 -2.09 -3.22 -7.89
N TYR A 231 -2.97 -3.56 -6.97
CA TYR A 231 -3.64 -4.86 -6.88
C TYR A 231 -5.14 -4.70 -7.01
N LEU A 232 -5.81 -5.74 -7.50
CA LEU A 232 -7.25 -5.88 -7.42
C LEU A 232 -7.57 -7.12 -6.60
N PHE A 233 -8.46 -7.00 -5.61
CA PHE A 233 -8.87 -8.09 -4.75
C PHE A 233 -10.39 -8.22 -4.73
N ASN A 234 -10.88 -9.46 -4.78
CA ASN A 234 -12.28 -9.75 -4.52
C ASN A 234 -12.58 -9.64 -3.01
N VAL A 235 -13.65 -8.93 -2.64
CA VAL A 235 -14.00 -8.63 -1.23
C VAL A 235 -14.37 -9.89 -0.47
N GLU A 236 -15.14 -10.81 -1.07
CA GLU A 236 -15.54 -12.06 -0.43
C GLU A 236 -14.32 -12.91 -0.09
N LYS A 237 -13.36 -12.98 -1.03
CA LYS A 237 -12.11 -13.73 -0.83
C LYS A 237 -11.17 -13.07 0.19
N LEU A 238 -11.14 -11.76 0.24
CA LEU A 238 -10.44 -11.05 1.32
C LEU A 238 -11.02 -11.39 2.70
N LEU A 239 -12.35 -11.48 2.81
CA LEU A 239 -13.00 -11.89 4.06
C LEU A 239 -12.66 -13.34 4.46
N GLU A 240 -12.61 -14.26 3.51
CA GLU A 240 -12.21 -15.66 3.75
C GLU A 240 -10.79 -15.78 4.32
N ILE A 241 -9.86 -14.93 3.86
CA ILE A 241 -8.47 -14.95 4.34
C ILE A 241 -8.22 -14.03 5.54
N SER A 242 -9.15 -13.14 5.88
CA SER A 242 -8.97 -12.13 6.94
C SER A 242 -8.67 -12.69 8.34
N GLY A 243 -9.07 -13.94 8.59
CA GLY A 243 -8.74 -14.67 9.82
C GLY A 243 -7.38 -15.37 9.82
N LYS A 244 -6.68 -15.39 8.69
CA LYS A 244 -5.36 -16.00 8.55
C LYS A 244 -4.28 -14.99 8.93
N LYS A 245 -3.22 -15.47 9.59
CA LYS A 245 -2.06 -14.62 9.89
C LYS A 245 -1.20 -14.48 8.64
N LEU A 246 -0.91 -13.24 8.26
CA LEU A 246 0.10 -12.95 7.24
C LEU A 246 1.50 -13.24 7.80
N PRO A 247 2.46 -13.63 6.97
CA PRO A 247 3.87 -13.68 7.33
C PRO A 247 4.33 -12.35 7.93
N VAL A 248 5.25 -12.42 8.88
CA VAL A 248 5.86 -11.23 9.48
C VAL A 248 7.27 -11.10 8.98
N HIS A 249 7.54 -10.03 8.28
CA HIS A 249 8.87 -9.66 7.81
C HIS A 249 9.59 -8.84 8.88
N ILE A 250 10.80 -9.25 9.24
CA ILE A 250 11.63 -8.56 10.23
C ILE A 250 12.62 -7.66 9.48
N VAL A 251 12.57 -6.36 9.76
CA VAL A 251 13.39 -5.38 9.04
C VAL A 251 14.24 -4.58 10.03
N ASP A 252 15.56 -4.59 9.80
CA ASP A 252 16.51 -3.82 10.60
C ASP A 252 16.39 -2.33 10.29
N LYS A 253 16.15 -1.53 11.32
CA LYS A 253 15.95 -0.08 11.17
C LYS A 253 16.71 0.71 12.23
N LYS A 254 16.98 1.97 11.91
CA LYS A 254 17.35 2.99 12.90
C LYS A 254 16.10 3.41 13.64
N ILE A 255 16.02 3.07 14.91
CA ILE A 255 14.84 3.31 15.75
C ILE A 255 15.25 4.30 16.84
N PRO A 256 14.78 5.55 16.80
CA PRO A 256 14.95 6.46 17.92
C PRO A 256 14.24 5.90 19.16
N TYR A 257 14.89 6.02 20.31
CA TYR A 257 14.37 5.49 21.56
C TYR A 257 14.79 6.33 22.76
N MET A 258 14.05 6.25 23.82
CA MET A 258 14.42 6.84 25.10
C MET A 258 15.23 5.84 25.92
N ASN A 259 16.41 6.26 26.38
CA ASN A 259 17.27 5.45 27.24
C ASN A 259 16.75 5.44 28.72
N GLU A 260 17.42 4.67 29.57
CA GLU A 260 17.06 4.56 31.00
C GLU A 260 17.21 5.87 31.79
N ASN A 261 17.99 6.81 31.28
CA ASN A 261 18.15 8.15 31.87
C ASN A 261 17.05 9.14 31.43
N GLY A 262 16.14 8.73 30.52
CA GLY A 262 15.10 9.59 29.97
C GLY A 262 15.56 10.49 28.82
N GLU A 263 16.68 10.17 28.18
CA GLU A 263 17.23 10.92 27.04
C GLU A 263 16.84 10.25 25.71
N MET A 264 16.46 11.06 24.72
CA MET A 264 16.19 10.57 23.37
C MET A 264 17.48 10.28 22.61
N ILE A 265 17.64 9.05 22.19
CA ILE A 265 18.76 8.58 21.38
C ILE A 265 18.33 8.43 19.93
N SER A 266 19.04 9.07 19.01
CA SER A 266 18.87 8.91 17.57
C SER A 266 20.06 8.11 17.00
N PRO A 267 19.88 6.82 16.66
CA PRO A 267 21.00 5.97 16.25
C PRO A 267 21.47 6.31 14.82
N GLU A 268 22.76 6.23 14.58
CA GLU A 268 23.37 6.42 13.25
C GLU A 268 23.31 5.14 12.38
N LYS A 269 23.19 3.97 13.03
CA LYS A 269 23.11 2.65 12.38
C LYS A 269 21.84 1.93 12.82
N PRO A 270 21.37 0.91 12.08
CA PRO A 270 20.31 0.03 12.56
C PRO A 270 20.62 -0.49 13.97
N ASN A 271 19.65 -0.40 14.85
CA ASN A 271 19.77 -0.77 16.28
C ASN A 271 18.66 -1.69 16.75
N GLY A 272 17.74 -2.08 15.87
CA GLY A 272 16.65 -2.96 16.24
C GLY A 272 15.76 -3.33 15.06
N HIS A 273 14.70 -4.06 15.38
CA HIS A 273 13.76 -4.64 14.45
C HIS A 273 12.43 -3.92 14.43
N LYS A 274 11.87 -3.78 13.24
CA LYS A 274 10.45 -3.50 12.99
C LYS A 274 9.82 -4.73 12.36
N PHE A 275 8.55 -4.92 12.68
CA PHE A 275 7.75 -6.04 12.18
C PHE A 275 6.77 -5.52 11.15
N GLU A 276 6.87 -6.03 9.94
CA GLU A 276 6.05 -5.57 8.81
C GLU A 276 5.31 -6.78 8.21
N THR A 277 4.02 -6.62 7.91
CA THR A 277 3.27 -7.51 7.03
C THR A 277 3.10 -6.81 5.68
N LEU A 278 3.09 -7.57 4.60
CA LEU A 278 3.07 -6.98 3.26
C LEU A 278 1.80 -7.39 2.51
N VAL A 279 1.24 -6.46 1.74
CA VAL A 279 0.06 -6.73 0.91
C VAL A 279 0.31 -7.81 -0.14
N LEU A 280 1.57 -7.97 -0.54
CA LEU A 280 1.99 -9.01 -1.48
C LEU A 280 1.73 -10.44 -0.95
N ASP A 281 1.80 -10.64 0.39
CA ASP A 281 1.51 -11.95 1.00
C ASP A 281 0.04 -12.36 0.82
N MET A 282 -0.86 -11.39 0.61
CA MET A 282 -2.26 -11.67 0.32
C MET A 282 -2.47 -12.26 -1.08
N VAL A 283 -1.56 -11.95 -2.02
CA VAL A 283 -1.59 -12.50 -3.39
C VAL A 283 -1.34 -14.01 -3.35
N HIS A 284 -0.38 -14.46 -2.54
CA HIS A 284 -0.06 -15.88 -2.36
C HIS A 284 -1.21 -16.69 -1.72
N MET A 285 -2.13 -16.02 -1.03
CA MET A 285 -3.27 -16.66 -0.37
C MET A 285 -4.52 -16.76 -1.24
N GLN A 286 -4.47 -16.30 -2.48
CA GLN A 286 -5.59 -16.24 -3.41
C GLN A 286 -5.19 -16.76 -4.79
N ASP A 287 -6.17 -17.23 -5.56
CA ASP A 287 -5.97 -17.51 -6.98
C ASP A 287 -5.81 -16.19 -7.75
N SER A 288 -4.67 -16.02 -8.45
CA SER A 288 -4.28 -14.77 -9.14
C SER A 288 -3.70 -15.03 -10.52
#